data_886dab2e5356c091b96d44f2eab0afca
#
_entry.id   886dab2e5356c091b96d44f2eab0afca
#
_cell.length_a   1.000
_cell.length_b   1.000
_cell.length_c   1.000
_cell.angle_alpha   90.00
_cell.angle_beta   90.00
_cell.angle_gamma   90.00
#
_symmetry.space_group_name_H-M   'P 1'
#
loop_
_entity.id
_entity.type
_entity.pdbx_description
1 polymer ?
#
loop_
_entity_poly.entity_id
_entity_poly.type
_entity_poly.pdbx_seq_one_letter_code
_entity_poly.pdbx_strand_id
1 'polypeptide(L)'
;MKNIILYLIPALIWGSTWFAITFQVGDVDPIVSVSYRFLLAGLILLGYSKIRKLKLNYTLSEHGFILLQGLFLFGFNYWMVYLAEQTLTSGLVALVFSTMLFMNIFNSRIFLKNIIPWKVYGGAVLGLTGIVMIFYKDLLNFSFTDAASIALLQAVGAAYVASLGNIISARNQSAGLPVIQTNAIGMTYGALAMALVALLVGYEFSFSLEFSYSLSLIYLAVFGSVFAFGAYLSLIGRIGASRAGYVQLVVPIIALIISTLFENYTWTIAGMVGVVFIISGNFIVLERGKTKQAPLSNDG
;
A
#
# COMPACT_ATOMS: atom_id res chain seq x y z
N MET A 1 20.05 -8.18 -12.05
CA MET A 1 18.84 -8.43 -12.87
C MET A 1 17.59 -8.79 -12.04
N LYS A 2 17.58 -9.85 -11.19
CA LYS A 2 16.37 -10.26 -10.43
C LYS A 2 15.75 -9.16 -9.56
N ASN A 3 16.52 -8.32 -8.88
CA ASN A 3 15.98 -7.23 -8.03
C ASN A 3 15.38 -6.08 -8.84
N ILE A 4 15.89 -5.83 -10.07
CA ILE A 4 15.34 -4.80 -10.96
C ILE A 4 13.94 -5.20 -11.41
N ILE A 5 13.73 -6.47 -11.77
CA ILE A 5 12.41 -7.00 -12.16
C ILE A 5 11.43 -6.88 -10.99
N LEU A 6 11.86 -7.31 -9.78
CA LEU A 6 11.03 -7.20 -8.57
C LEU A 6 10.71 -5.75 -8.17
N TYR A 7 11.50 -4.77 -8.64
CA TYR A 7 11.25 -3.36 -8.49
C TYR A 7 10.29 -2.81 -9.55
N LEU A 8 10.54 -3.14 -10.83
CA LEU A 8 9.76 -2.59 -11.94
C LEU A 8 8.31 -3.10 -11.96
N ILE A 9 8.09 -4.38 -11.61
CA ILE A 9 6.74 -4.96 -11.59
C ILE A 9 5.80 -4.14 -10.71
N PRO A 10 6.03 -3.95 -9.40
CA PRO A 10 5.13 -3.17 -8.56
C PRO A 10 5.11 -1.69 -8.95
N ALA A 11 6.23 -1.10 -9.39
CA ALA A 11 6.27 0.31 -9.78
C ALA A 11 5.33 0.62 -10.95
N LEU A 12 5.36 -0.20 -12.00
CA LEU A 12 4.51 -0.02 -13.19
C LEU A 12 3.06 -0.39 -12.91
N ILE A 13 2.83 -1.52 -12.24
CA ILE A 13 1.48 -1.99 -11.96
C ILE A 13 0.79 -1.03 -10.99
N TRP A 14 1.38 -0.74 -9.83
CA TRP A 14 0.75 0.17 -8.85
C TRP A 14 0.61 1.60 -9.36
N GLY A 15 1.48 2.05 -10.27
CA GLY A 15 1.29 3.35 -10.93
C GLY A 15 -0.05 3.49 -11.64
N SER A 16 -0.59 2.40 -12.19
CA SER A 16 -1.88 2.38 -12.89
C SER A 16 -3.04 1.84 -12.05
N THR A 17 -2.78 1.10 -10.95
CA THR A 17 -3.86 0.53 -10.12
C THR A 17 -4.64 1.59 -9.35
N TRP A 18 -4.07 2.74 -9.04
CA TRP A 18 -4.77 3.86 -8.43
C TRP A 18 -5.95 4.29 -9.30
N PHE A 19 -5.68 4.56 -10.58
CA PHE A 19 -6.76 4.88 -11.52
C PHE A 19 -7.74 3.73 -11.72
N ALA A 20 -7.30 2.46 -11.69
CA ALA A 20 -8.20 1.33 -11.79
C ALA A 20 -9.16 1.20 -10.58
N ILE A 21 -8.79 1.72 -9.41
CA ILE A 21 -9.66 1.75 -8.22
C ILE A 21 -10.86 2.68 -8.46
N THR A 22 -10.72 3.75 -9.24
CA THR A 22 -11.84 4.67 -9.52
C THR A 22 -13.05 3.97 -10.13
N PHE A 23 -12.84 2.88 -10.88
CA PHE A 23 -13.91 2.04 -11.42
C PHE A 23 -14.51 1.07 -10.38
N GLN A 24 -13.96 1.02 -9.18
CA GLN A 24 -14.45 0.18 -8.07
C GLN A 24 -15.28 0.99 -7.06
N VAL A 25 -15.28 2.33 -7.16
CA VAL A 25 -16.04 3.22 -6.29
C VAL A 25 -17.30 3.70 -7.00
N GLY A 26 -18.41 3.78 -6.28
CA GLY A 26 -19.72 4.19 -6.81
C GLY A 26 -20.82 3.22 -6.42
N ASP A 27 -21.21 2.30 -7.31
CA ASP A 27 -22.36 1.41 -7.13
C ASP A 27 -22.16 0.34 -6.05
N VAL A 28 -20.91 -0.05 -5.80
CA VAL A 28 -20.56 -1.06 -4.80
C VAL A 28 -19.80 -0.39 -3.66
N ASP A 29 -20.18 -0.68 -2.42
CA ASP A 29 -19.50 -0.15 -1.26
C ASP A 29 -17.99 -0.47 -1.27
N PRO A 30 -17.11 0.51 -0.94
CA PRO A 30 -15.67 0.34 -0.90
C PRO A 30 -15.19 -0.89 -0.13
N ILE A 31 -15.78 -1.17 1.04
CA ILE A 31 -15.40 -2.32 1.86
C ILE A 31 -15.75 -3.65 1.18
N VAL A 32 -16.86 -3.69 0.45
CA VAL A 32 -17.32 -4.87 -0.30
C VAL A 32 -16.40 -5.11 -1.52
N SER A 33 -16.08 -4.06 -2.29
CA SER A 33 -15.14 -4.12 -3.41
C SER A 33 -13.75 -4.58 -2.97
N VAL A 34 -13.24 -4.09 -1.83
CA VAL A 34 -11.98 -4.54 -1.24
C VAL A 34 -12.03 -6.02 -0.85
N SER A 35 -13.15 -6.45 -0.25
CA SER A 35 -13.36 -7.86 0.08
C SER A 35 -13.32 -8.75 -1.17
N TYR A 36 -14.04 -8.41 -2.24
CA TYR A 36 -14.02 -9.15 -3.50
C TYR A 36 -12.62 -9.21 -4.11
N ARG A 37 -11.92 -8.08 -4.18
CA ARG A 37 -10.58 -7.99 -4.73
C ARG A 37 -9.61 -8.94 -4.03
N PHE A 38 -9.53 -8.88 -2.71
CA PHE A 38 -8.56 -9.69 -1.97
C PHE A 38 -9.01 -11.13 -1.75
N LEU A 39 -10.32 -11.41 -1.77
CA LEU A 39 -10.80 -12.78 -1.80
C LEU A 39 -10.39 -13.48 -3.11
N LEU A 40 -10.62 -12.82 -4.26
CA LEU A 40 -10.21 -13.34 -5.56
C LEU A 40 -8.70 -13.57 -5.62
N ALA A 41 -7.89 -12.58 -5.18
CA ALA A 41 -6.43 -12.70 -5.14
C ALA A 41 -5.96 -13.83 -4.21
N GLY A 42 -6.57 -13.94 -3.02
CA GLY A 42 -6.27 -15.00 -2.06
C GLY A 42 -6.58 -16.39 -2.62
N LEU A 43 -7.75 -16.56 -3.24
CA LEU A 43 -8.16 -17.81 -3.86
C LEU A 43 -7.24 -18.23 -5.03
N ILE A 44 -6.81 -17.28 -5.87
CA ILE A 44 -5.82 -17.53 -6.93
C ILE A 44 -4.52 -18.05 -6.34
N LEU A 45 -4.00 -17.40 -5.29
CA LEU A 45 -2.74 -17.82 -4.64
C LEU A 45 -2.88 -19.13 -3.86
N LEU A 46 -4.03 -19.40 -3.23
CA LEU A 46 -4.31 -20.69 -2.58
C LEU A 46 -4.38 -21.82 -3.62
N GLY A 47 -5.07 -21.59 -4.75
CA GLY A 47 -5.12 -22.52 -5.87
C GLY A 47 -3.72 -22.81 -6.43
N TYR A 48 -2.93 -21.76 -6.69
CA TYR A 48 -1.54 -21.91 -7.12
C TYR A 48 -0.70 -22.70 -6.09
N SER A 49 -0.85 -22.39 -4.80
CA SER A 49 -0.11 -23.06 -3.73
C SER A 49 -0.48 -24.54 -3.65
N LYS A 50 -1.75 -24.89 -3.83
CA LYS A 50 -2.23 -26.27 -3.86
C LYS A 50 -1.67 -27.05 -5.07
N ILE A 51 -1.73 -26.46 -6.28
CA ILE A 51 -1.19 -27.05 -7.52
C ILE A 51 0.31 -27.29 -7.39
N ARG A 52 1.05 -26.34 -6.82
CA ARG A 52 2.50 -26.41 -6.63
C ARG A 52 2.88 -27.21 -5.36
N LYS A 53 1.92 -27.75 -4.64
CA LYS A 53 2.12 -28.52 -3.41
C LYS A 53 2.94 -27.77 -2.35
N LEU A 54 2.75 -26.44 -2.26
CA LEU A 54 3.41 -25.62 -1.27
C LEU A 54 2.81 -25.87 0.11
N LYS A 55 3.64 -25.82 1.16
CA LYS A 55 3.20 -26.03 2.54
C LYS A 55 2.32 -24.85 2.99
N LEU A 56 1.09 -25.12 3.43
CA LEU A 56 0.14 -24.13 3.96
C LEU A 56 -0.19 -24.33 5.44
N ASN A 57 0.44 -25.32 6.09
CA ASN A 57 0.22 -25.61 7.50
C ASN A 57 1.15 -24.74 8.34
N TYR A 58 0.57 -23.91 9.17
CA TYR A 58 1.25 -22.99 10.07
C TYR A 58 0.72 -23.16 11.49
N THR A 59 1.51 -22.78 12.48
CA THR A 59 1.11 -22.76 13.89
C THR A 59 0.08 -21.65 14.15
N LEU A 60 -0.65 -21.72 15.24
CA LEU A 60 -1.62 -20.69 15.63
C LEU A 60 -0.96 -19.30 15.77
N SER A 61 0.27 -19.23 16.28
CA SER A 61 1.04 -18.01 16.39
C SER A 61 1.38 -17.43 15.01
N GLU A 62 1.82 -18.28 14.06
CA GLU A 62 2.09 -17.84 12.68
C GLU A 62 0.83 -17.36 11.99
N HIS A 63 -0.30 -18.06 12.15
CA HIS A 63 -1.61 -17.62 11.66
C HIS A 63 -2.00 -16.25 12.23
N GLY A 64 -1.73 -15.98 13.53
CA GLY A 64 -1.97 -14.68 14.14
C GLY A 64 -1.20 -13.54 13.44
N PHE A 65 0.10 -13.74 13.12
CA PHE A 65 0.88 -12.75 12.39
C PHE A 65 0.50 -12.64 10.91
N ILE A 66 0.07 -13.73 10.26
CA ILE A 66 -0.47 -13.70 8.90
C ILE A 66 -1.81 -12.96 8.88
N LEU A 67 -2.66 -13.15 9.89
CA LEU A 67 -3.91 -12.40 10.05
C LEU A 67 -3.65 -10.89 10.19
N LEU A 68 -2.73 -10.49 11.07
CA LEU A 68 -2.35 -9.08 11.22
C LEU A 68 -1.80 -8.49 9.91
N GLN A 69 -0.96 -9.24 9.18
CA GLN A 69 -0.50 -8.83 7.85
C GLN A 69 -1.70 -8.65 6.90
N GLY A 70 -2.64 -9.58 6.91
CA GLY A 70 -3.87 -9.54 6.10
C GLY A 70 -4.73 -8.33 6.40
N LEU A 71 -5.02 -8.08 7.68
CA LEU A 71 -5.82 -6.94 8.13
C LEU A 71 -5.19 -5.60 7.72
N PHE A 72 -3.88 -5.46 7.88
CA PHE A 72 -3.19 -4.19 7.64
C PHE A 72 -2.84 -3.98 6.16
N LEU A 73 -2.34 -5.00 5.43
CA LEU A 73 -1.97 -4.84 4.01
C LEU A 73 -3.13 -5.05 3.05
N PHE A 74 -4.10 -5.89 3.37
CA PHE A 74 -5.10 -6.37 2.43
C PHE A 74 -6.55 -6.08 2.87
N GLY A 75 -6.73 -5.40 4.00
CA GLY A 75 -8.01 -5.01 4.55
C GLY A 75 -8.10 -3.50 4.77
N PHE A 76 -7.85 -3.06 5.98
CA PHE A 76 -8.11 -1.69 6.44
C PHE A 76 -7.44 -0.60 5.61
N ASN A 77 -6.18 -0.78 5.18
CA ASN A 77 -5.52 0.25 4.39
C ASN A 77 -6.23 0.47 3.04
N TYR A 78 -6.62 -0.62 2.36
CA TYR A 78 -7.32 -0.50 1.08
C TYR A 78 -8.73 0.04 1.24
N TRP A 79 -9.44 -0.32 2.31
CA TRP A 79 -10.72 0.30 2.61
C TRP A 79 -10.58 1.82 2.74
N MET A 80 -9.59 2.31 3.50
CA MET A 80 -9.31 3.74 3.62
C MET A 80 -8.90 4.38 2.28
N VAL A 81 -8.11 3.67 1.44
CA VAL A 81 -7.76 4.14 0.09
C VAL A 81 -9.00 4.34 -0.77
N TYR A 82 -9.88 3.34 -0.84
CA TYR A 82 -11.11 3.41 -1.63
C TYR A 82 -12.05 4.52 -1.14
N LEU A 83 -12.13 4.72 0.18
CA LEU A 83 -12.88 5.84 0.73
C LEU A 83 -12.27 7.19 0.34
N ALA A 84 -10.95 7.34 0.37
CA ALA A 84 -10.27 8.57 -0.02
C ALA A 84 -10.46 8.88 -1.52
N GLU A 85 -10.46 7.87 -2.38
CA GLU A 85 -10.67 8.02 -3.83
C GLU A 85 -12.12 8.34 -4.23
N GLN A 86 -13.08 8.28 -3.31
CA GLN A 86 -14.41 8.84 -3.55
C GLN A 86 -14.41 10.37 -3.63
N THR A 87 -13.39 11.02 -3.10
CA THR A 87 -13.32 12.50 -3.01
C THR A 87 -12.07 13.07 -3.67
N LEU A 88 -10.91 12.41 -3.51
CA LEU A 88 -9.64 12.85 -4.08
C LEU A 88 -9.34 12.09 -5.37
N THR A 89 -8.66 12.75 -6.32
CA THR A 89 -8.14 12.04 -7.50
C THR A 89 -7.13 10.96 -7.13
N SER A 90 -7.10 9.89 -7.90
CA SER A 90 -6.24 8.74 -7.65
C SER A 90 -4.75 9.12 -7.54
N GLY A 91 -4.31 10.08 -8.35
CA GLY A 91 -2.95 10.62 -8.32
C GLY A 91 -2.60 11.31 -7.00
N LEU A 92 -3.54 12.06 -6.40
CA LEU A 92 -3.36 12.70 -5.09
C LEU A 92 -3.28 11.66 -3.97
N VAL A 93 -4.16 10.67 -3.98
CA VAL A 93 -4.14 9.58 -2.98
C VAL A 93 -2.82 8.81 -3.07
N ALA A 94 -2.36 8.46 -4.29
CA ALA A 94 -1.06 7.82 -4.50
C ALA A 94 0.12 8.66 -3.97
N LEU A 95 0.05 9.98 -4.15
CA LEU A 95 1.08 10.89 -3.68
C LEU A 95 1.14 10.95 -2.14
N VAL A 96 0.00 11.09 -1.48
CA VAL A 96 -0.10 11.04 0.00
C VAL A 96 0.38 9.67 0.51
N PHE A 97 -0.03 8.60 -0.15
CA PHE A 97 0.37 7.24 0.21
C PHE A 97 1.89 7.01 0.11
N SER A 98 2.61 7.77 -0.72
CA SER A 98 4.08 7.70 -0.81
C SER A 98 4.79 8.03 0.51
N THR A 99 4.12 8.73 1.44
CA THR A 99 4.62 9.00 2.80
C THR A 99 4.79 7.72 3.62
N MET A 100 4.21 6.61 3.19
CA MET A 100 4.43 5.28 3.77
C MET A 100 5.93 4.95 3.88
N LEU A 101 6.78 5.50 3.00
CA LEU A 101 8.22 5.32 3.09
C LEU A 101 8.77 5.82 4.44
N PHE A 102 8.40 7.03 4.86
CA PHE A 102 8.83 7.58 6.16
C PHE A 102 8.26 6.76 7.31
N MET A 103 6.98 6.39 7.21
CA MET A 103 6.31 5.57 8.22
C MET A 103 6.97 4.19 8.35
N ASN A 104 7.37 3.56 7.23
CA ASN A 104 8.14 2.30 7.24
C ASN A 104 9.44 2.42 8.02
N ILE A 105 10.16 3.53 7.88
CA ILE A 105 11.42 3.76 8.56
C ILE A 105 11.19 3.97 10.06
N PHE A 106 10.23 4.82 10.45
CA PHE A 106 9.87 5.05 11.84
C PHE A 106 9.36 3.77 12.51
N ASN A 107 8.45 3.04 11.87
CA ASN A 107 7.94 1.77 12.38
C ASN A 107 9.03 0.70 12.46
N SER A 108 9.98 0.66 11.50
CA SER A 108 11.16 -0.22 11.61
C SER A 108 12.02 0.13 12.82
N ARG A 109 12.13 1.40 13.20
CA ARG A 109 12.83 1.81 14.43
C ARG A 109 12.12 1.31 15.68
N ILE A 110 10.80 1.48 15.72
CA ILE A 110 9.99 1.15 16.90
C ILE A 110 9.94 -0.36 17.11
N PHE A 111 9.59 -1.12 16.06
CA PHE A 111 9.28 -2.55 16.16
C PHE A 111 10.47 -3.46 15.89
N LEU A 112 11.41 -3.05 15.03
CA LEU A 112 12.58 -3.83 14.64
C LEU A 112 13.89 -3.26 15.20
N LYS A 113 13.82 -2.18 15.99
CA LYS A 113 14.97 -1.49 16.64
C LYS A 113 16.05 -1.02 15.66
N ASN A 114 15.73 -0.79 14.40
CA ASN A 114 16.63 -0.28 13.38
C ASN A 114 17.03 1.17 13.68
N ILE A 115 18.27 1.56 13.33
CA ILE A 115 18.74 2.94 13.50
C ILE A 115 18.19 3.80 12.37
N ILE A 116 17.57 4.95 12.70
CA ILE A 116 17.11 5.95 11.73
C ILE A 116 18.24 6.93 11.45
N PRO A 117 18.74 7.04 10.20
CA PRO A 117 19.69 8.07 9.83
C PRO A 117 19.05 9.48 9.95
N TRP A 118 19.80 10.47 10.40
CA TRP A 118 19.30 11.85 10.60
C TRP A 118 18.69 12.47 9.33
N LYS A 119 19.16 12.09 8.15
CA LYS A 119 18.64 12.53 6.84
C LYS A 119 17.18 12.16 6.61
N VAL A 120 16.70 11.09 7.23
CA VAL A 120 15.31 10.68 7.16
C VAL A 120 14.38 11.74 7.74
N TYR A 121 14.83 12.40 8.84
CA TYR A 121 14.06 13.51 9.43
C TYR A 121 13.95 14.69 8.47
N GLY A 122 15.06 15.07 7.79
CA GLY A 122 15.06 16.12 6.77
C GLY A 122 14.15 15.78 5.59
N GLY A 123 14.24 14.55 5.09
CA GLY A 123 13.35 14.06 4.01
C GLY A 123 11.88 14.03 4.41
N ALA A 124 11.57 13.61 5.66
CA ALA A 124 10.21 13.60 6.18
C ALA A 124 9.63 15.02 6.29
N VAL A 125 10.40 15.99 6.81
CA VAL A 125 9.99 17.39 6.87
C VAL A 125 9.71 17.93 5.47
N LEU A 126 10.60 17.66 4.51
CA LEU A 126 10.42 18.10 3.13
C LEU A 126 9.16 17.49 2.49
N GLY A 127 8.95 16.18 2.68
CA GLY A 127 7.76 15.48 2.19
C GLY A 127 6.46 15.99 2.81
N LEU A 128 6.44 16.22 4.13
CA LEU A 128 5.28 16.81 4.81
C LEU A 128 5.01 18.25 4.34
N THR A 129 6.06 19.06 4.16
CA THR A 129 5.91 20.41 3.60
C THR A 129 5.28 20.36 2.20
N GLY A 130 5.68 19.38 1.38
CA GLY A 130 5.07 19.16 0.06
C GLY A 130 3.59 18.85 0.13
N ILE A 131 3.15 17.99 1.06
CA ILE A 131 1.72 17.71 1.29
C ILE A 131 0.98 18.98 1.72
N VAL A 132 1.52 19.73 2.68
CA VAL A 132 0.93 21.00 3.11
C VAL A 132 0.77 21.98 1.95
N MET A 133 1.75 22.06 1.04
CA MET A 133 1.66 22.93 -0.14
C MET A 133 0.59 22.48 -1.13
N ILE A 134 0.39 21.19 -1.34
CA ILE A 134 -0.66 20.66 -2.23
C ILE A 134 -2.04 20.94 -1.66
N PHE A 135 -2.23 20.64 -0.38
CA PHE A 135 -3.52 20.70 0.30
C PHE A 135 -3.70 21.98 1.14
N TYR A 136 -2.93 23.06 0.88
CA TYR A 136 -2.94 24.24 1.77
C TYR A 136 -4.32 24.88 1.88
N LYS A 137 -5.11 24.91 0.80
CA LYS A 137 -6.47 25.49 0.81
C LYS A 137 -7.41 24.63 1.65
N ASP A 138 -7.32 23.32 1.50
CA ASP A 138 -8.14 22.36 2.25
C ASP A 138 -7.74 22.38 3.72
N LEU A 139 -6.44 22.52 4.03
CA LEU A 139 -5.94 22.62 5.40
C LEU A 139 -6.33 23.93 6.10
N LEU A 140 -6.42 25.07 5.37
CA LEU A 140 -6.90 26.34 5.93
C LEU A 140 -8.38 26.27 6.30
N ASN A 141 -9.16 25.51 5.54
CA ASN A 141 -10.58 25.29 5.76
C ASN A 141 -10.86 23.96 6.46
N PHE A 142 -9.85 23.37 7.11
CA PHE A 142 -9.95 22.04 7.69
C PHE A 142 -11.12 21.94 8.67
N SER A 143 -11.95 20.94 8.42
CA SER A 143 -13.05 20.58 9.31
C SER A 143 -13.23 19.05 9.27
N PHE A 144 -13.56 18.47 10.41
CA PHE A 144 -13.91 17.04 10.45
C PHE A 144 -15.24 16.71 9.73
N THR A 145 -15.95 17.72 9.25
CA THR A 145 -17.14 17.56 8.41
C THR A 145 -16.87 17.81 6.93
N ASP A 146 -15.70 18.33 6.58
CA ASP A 146 -15.29 18.56 5.20
C ASP A 146 -14.78 17.28 4.53
N ALA A 147 -15.34 16.94 3.36
CA ALA A 147 -15.05 15.70 2.67
C ALA A 147 -13.57 15.57 2.25
N ALA A 148 -12.95 16.64 1.77
CA ALA A 148 -11.54 16.63 1.34
C ALA A 148 -10.59 16.41 2.53
N SER A 149 -10.90 17.04 3.67
CA SER A 149 -10.14 16.87 4.91
C SER A 149 -10.23 15.43 5.43
N ILE A 150 -11.42 14.83 5.40
CA ILE A 150 -11.63 13.43 5.79
C ILE A 150 -10.87 12.50 4.84
N ALA A 151 -10.97 12.72 3.54
CA ALA A 151 -10.29 11.90 2.54
C ALA A 151 -8.75 11.97 2.67
N LEU A 152 -8.20 13.16 2.99
CA LEU A 152 -6.78 13.30 3.30
C LEU A 152 -6.37 12.48 4.54
N LEU A 153 -7.15 12.54 5.62
CA LEU A 153 -6.92 11.73 6.82
C LEU A 153 -7.00 10.24 6.53
N GLN A 154 -7.95 9.82 5.70
CA GLN A 154 -8.07 8.43 5.26
C GLN A 154 -6.84 7.99 4.46
N ALA A 155 -6.35 8.80 3.52
CA ALA A 155 -5.15 8.50 2.74
C ALA A 155 -3.88 8.40 3.61
N VAL A 156 -3.70 9.31 4.57
CA VAL A 156 -2.59 9.26 5.55
C VAL A 156 -2.73 8.03 6.46
N GLY A 157 -3.92 7.76 6.96
CA GLY A 157 -4.23 6.57 7.76
C GLY A 157 -3.95 5.27 7.02
N ALA A 158 -4.35 5.20 5.75
CA ALA A 158 -4.07 4.07 4.87
C ALA A 158 -2.57 3.81 4.74
N ALA A 159 -1.77 4.86 4.50
CA ALA A 159 -0.32 4.77 4.41
C ALA A 159 0.32 4.26 5.72
N TYR A 160 -0.19 4.72 6.87
CA TYR A 160 0.29 4.27 8.17
C TYR A 160 -0.03 2.79 8.43
N VAL A 161 -1.28 2.38 8.19
CA VAL A 161 -1.72 0.99 8.34
C VAL A 161 -0.95 0.06 7.41
N ALA A 162 -0.73 0.48 6.15
CA ALA A 162 0.10 -0.27 5.19
C ALA A 162 1.55 -0.42 5.69
N SER A 163 2.10 0.63 6.31
CA SER A 163 3.44 0.57 6.90
C SER A 163 3.52 -0.47 8.02
N LEU A 164 2.54 -0.54 8.92
CA LEU A 164 2.47 -1.59 9.94
C LEU A 164 2.43 -2.98 9.31
N GLY A 165 1.63 -3.17 8.27
CA GLY A 165 1.56 -4.42 7.53
C GLY A 165 2.89 -4.80 6.86
N ASN A 166 3.66 -3.84 6.34
CA ASN A 166 5.01 -4.06 5.80
C ASN A 166 5.99 -4.55 6.88
N ILE A 167 5.93 -3.99 8.09
CA ILE A 167 6.74 -4.43 9.23
C ILE A 167 6.40 -5.87 9.62
N ILE A 168 5.11 -6.20 9.67
CA ILE A 168 4.66 -7.56 9.97
C ILE A 168 5.11 -8.54 8.88
N SER A 169 5.02 -8.15 7.60
CA SER A 169 5.53 -8.97 6.50
C SER A 169 7.05 -9.19 6.61
N ALA A 170 7.83 -8.15 6.94
CA ALA A 170 9.27 -8.28 7.17
C ALA A 170 9.56 -9.27 8.33
N ARG A 171 8.83 -9.17 9.44
CA ARG A 171 8.90 -10.11 10.57
C ARG A 171 8.57 -11.53 10.14
N ASN A 172 7.48 -11.74 9.40
CA ASN A 172 7.07 -13.05 8.92
C ASN A 172 8.15 -13.70 8.05
N GLN A 173 8.74 -12.94 7.14
CA GLN A 173 9.84 -13.42 6.30
C GLN A 173 11.09 -13.74 7.11
N SER A 174 11.44 -12.92 8.12
CA SER A 174 12.55 -13.21 9.04
C SER A 174 12.32 -14.48 9.86
N ALA A 175 11.07 -14.84 10.12
CA ALA A 175 10.69 -16.10 10.75
C ALA A 175 10.61 -17.28 9.75
N GLY A 176 11.05 -17.11 8.50
CA GLY A 176 11.07 -18.15 7.48
C GLY A 176 9.73 -18.41 6.80
N LEU A 177 8.72 -17.54 6.98
CA LEU A 177 7.42 -17.67 6.33
C LEU A 177 7.50 -17.16 4.88
N PRO A 178 7.20 -18.00 3.87
CA PRO A 178 7.34 -17.61 2.46
C PRO A 178 6.25 -16.64 2.01
N VAL A 179 6.60 -15.67 1.17
CA VAL A 179 5.73 -14.58 0.71
C VAL A 179 4.45 -15.07 0.02
N ILE A 180 4.56 -16.07 -0.87
CA ILE A 180 3.40 -16.56 -1.64
C ILE A 180 2.33 -17.12 -0.71
N GLN A 181 2.73 -17.97 0.22
CA GLN A 181 1.81 -18.64 1.16
C GLN A 181 1.23 -17.65 2.18
N THR A 182 2.05 -16.74 2.71
CA THR A 182 1.57 -15.72 3.64
C THR A 182 0.64 -14.73 2.96
N ASN A 183 0.87 -14.38 1.69
CA ASN A 183 -0.05 -13.57 0.90
C ASN A 183 -1.35 -14.34 0.59
N ALA A 184 -1.27 -15.62 0.22
CA ALA A 184 -2.45 -16.43 -0.05
C ALA A 184 -3.42 -16.44 1.14
N ILE A 185 -2.90 -16.75 2.33
CA ILE A 185 -3.70 -16.83 3.56
C ILE A 185 -4.07 -15.41 4.05
N GLY A 186 -3.12 -14.47 4.03
CA GLY A 186 -3.32 -13.10 4.52
C GLY A 186 -4.33 -12.32 3.69
N MET A 187 -4.33 -12.44 2.34
CA MET A 187 -5.34 -11.83 1.49
C MET A 187 -6.73 -12.42 1.76
N THR A 188 -6.82 -13.74 1.95
CA THR A 188 -8.08 -14.37 2.32
C THR A 188 -8.58 -13.89 3.68
N TYR A 189 -7.71 -13.80 4.69
CA TYR A 189 -8.07 -13.28 6.00
C TYR A 189 -8.49 -11.81 5.97
N GLY A 190 -7.75 -10.96 5.25
CA GLY A 190 -8.10 -9.56 5.07
C GLY A 190 -9.47 -9.40 4.40
N ALA A 191 -9.72 -10.16 3.34
CA ALA A 191 -10.99 -10.16 2.63
C ALA A 191 -12.16 -10.60 3.51
N LEU A 192 -12.01 -11.72 4.23
CA LEU A 192 -13.05 -12.23 5.13
C LEU A 192 -13.31 -11.28 6.30
N ALA A 193 -12.27 -10.63 6.82
CA ALA A 193 -12.44 -9.62 7.86
C ALA A 193 -13.21 -8.41 7.34
N MET A 194 -12.90 -7.91 6.14
CA MET A 194 -13.66 -6.81 5.52
C MET A 194 -15.11 -7.22 5.23
N ALA A 195 -15.34 -8.44 4.75
CA ALA A 195 -16.69 -8.97 4.58
C ALA A 195 -17.45 -9.04 5.91
N LEU A 196 -16.80 -9.49 6.98
CA LEU A 196 -17.40 -9.53 8.31
C LEU A 196 -17.74 -8.13 8.83
N VAL A 197 -16.83 -7.16 8.68
CA VAL A 197 -17.10 -5.76 9.05
C VAL A 197 -18.27 -5.20 8.24
N ALA A 198 -18.31 -5.45 6.93
CA ALA A 198 -19.41 -5.02 6.07
C ALA A 198 -20.75 -5.57 6.56
N LEU A 199 -20.82 -6.86 6.88
CA LEU A 199 -22.03 -7.49 7.44
C LEU A 199 -22.45 -6.89 8.78
N LEU A 200 -21.49 -6.67 9.70
CA LEU A 200 -21.78 -6.16 11.04
C LEU A 200 -22.24 -4.70 11.01
N VAL A 201 -21.75 -3.91 10.07
CA VAL A 201 -22.16 -2.50 9.89
C VAL A 201 -23.43 -2.37 9.08
N GLY A 202 -23.86 -3.43 8.36
CA GLY A 202 -25.08 -3.45 7.58
C GLY A 202 -24.91 -2.99 6.13
N TYR A 203 -23.69 -3.06 5.58
CA TYR A 203 -23.47 -2.82 4.16
C TYR A 203 -24.04 -3.96 3.30
N GLU A 204 -24.69 -3.60 2.20
CA GLU A 204 -25.22 -4.58 1.26
C GLU A 204 -24.12 -5.16 0.36
N PHE A 205 -24.13 -6.48 0.19
CA PHE A 205 -23.23 -7.17 -0.75
C PHE A 205 -23.82 -7.07 -2.16
N SER A 206 -23.60 -5.92 -2.81
CA SER A 206 -23.93 -5.72 -4.22
C SER A 206 -22.74 -6.12 -5.11
N PHE A 207 -23.02 -6.34 -6.39
CA PHE A 207 -22.00 -6.57 -7.41
C PHE A 207 -22.41 -5.82 -8.68
N SER A 208 -21.55 -4.96 -9.19
CA SER A 208 -21.81 -4.29 -10.46
C SER A 208 -21.41 -5.19 -11.64
N LEU A 209 -22.34 -5.44 -12.54
CA LEU A 209 -22.10 -6.20 -13.79
C LEU A 209 -21.51 -5.32 -14.89
N GLU A 210 -21.25 -4.05 -14.64
CA GLU A 210 -20.58 -3.18 -15.59
C GLU A 210 -19.20 -3.73 -15.96
N PHE A 211 -18.89 -3.63 -17.26
CA PHE A 211 -17.62 -4.14 -17.80
C PHE A 211 -16.40 -3.46 -17.13
N SER A 212 -16.48 -2.15 -16.90
CA SER A 212 -15.46 -1.35 -16.22
C SER A 212 -15.16 -1.87 -14.80
N TYR A 213 -16.21 -2.11 -14.00
CA TYR A 213 -16.09 -2.66 -12.65
C TYR A 213 -15.47 -4.07 -12.66
N SER A 214 -16.04 -4.97 -13.47
CA SER A 214 -15.58 -6.36 -13.50
C SER A 214 -14.15 -6.49 -14.02
N LEU A 215 -13.80 -5.74 -15.08
CA LEU A 215 -12.44 -5.75 -15.64
C LEU A 215 -11.43 -5.16 -14.66
N SER A 216 -11.75 -4.03 -14.02
CA SER A 216 -10.88 -3.41 -13.03
C SER A 216 -10.71 -4.30 -11.80
N LEU A 217 -11.75 -4.99 -11.33
CA LEU A 217 -11.66 -5.96 -10.24
C LEU A 217 -10.67 -7.10 -10.55
N ILE A 218 -10.77 -7.69 -11.74
CA ILE A 218 -9.83 -8.74 -12.18
C ILE A 218 -8.41 -8.17 -12.28
N TYR A 219 -8.25 -7.00 -12.90
CA TYR A 219 -6.95 -6.34 -13.03
C TYR A 219 -6.32 -6.07 -11.66
N LEU A 220 -7.08 -5.50 -10.73
CA LEU A 220 -6.64 -5.19 -9.38
C LEU A 220 -6.32 -6.44 -8.56
N ALA A 221 -7.11 -7.51 -8.70
CA ALA A 221 -6.86 -8.77 -8.01
C ALA A 221 -5.62 -9.48 -8.55
N VAL A 222 -5.51 -9.64 -9.88
CA VAL A 222 -4.41 -10.40 -10.49
C VAL A 222 -3.12 -9.60 -10.51
N PHE A 223 -3.13 -8.45 -11.16
CA PHE A 223 -1.90 -7.66 -11.33
C PHE A 223 -1.59 -6.84 -10.08
N GLY A 224 -2.56 -6.07 -9.57
CA GLY A 224 -2.39 -5.18 -8.42
C GLY A 224 -2.13 -5.91 -7.11
N SER A 225 -2.70 -7.12 -6.93
CA SER A 225 -2.58 -7.87 -5.69
C SER A 225 -1.63 -9.07 -5.82
N VAL A 226 -1.87 -10.03 -6.72
CA VAL A 226 -1.02 -11.24 -6.80
C VAL A 226 0.39 -10.88 -7.26
N PHE A 227 0.55 -10.27 -8.43
CA PHE A 227 1.88 -10.01 -9.00
C PHE A 227 2.61 -8.87 -8.31
N ALA A 228 1.97 -7.73 -8.10
CA ALA A 228 2.64 -6.56 -7.52
C ALA A 228 3.06 -6.79 -6.07
N PHE A 229 2.17 -7.30 -5.19
CA PHE A 229 2.56 -7.65 -3.81
C PHE A 229 3.53 -8.82 -3.76
N GLY A 230 3.37 -9.83 -4.61
CA GLY A 230 4.32 -10.93 -4.71
C GLY A 230 5.74 -10.43 -5.00
N ALA A 231 5.89 -9.52 -5.96
CA ALA A 231 7.17 -8.92 -6.31
C ALA A 231 7.70 -7.97 -5.22
N TYR A 232 6.86 -7.05 -4.71
CA TYR A 232 7.25 -6.05 -3.71
C TYR A 232 7.65 -6.69 -2.38
N LEU A 233 6.86 -7.60 -1.84
CA LEU A 233 7.19 -8.26 -0.57
C LEU A 233 8.41 -9.18 -0.72
N SER A 234 8.58 -9.83 -1.88
CA SER A 234 9.83 -10.55 -2.19
C SER A 234 11.03 -9.60 -2.27
N LEU A 235 10.85 -8.39 -2.78
CA LEU A 235 11.90 -7.36 -2.78
C LEU A 235 12.24 -6.93 -1.35
N ILE A 236 11.23 -6.71 -0.49
CA ILE A 236 11.42 -6.40 0.95
C ILE A 236 12.26 -7.48 1.63
N GLY A 237 11.98 -8.75 1.40
CA GLY A 237 12.75 -9.85 1.99
C GLY A 237 14.21 -9.90 1.52
N ARG A 238 14.50 -9.40 0.30
CA ARG A 238 15.87 -9.41 -0.25
C ARG A 238 16.72 -8.20 0.14
N ILE A 239 16.13 -7.02 0.14
CA ILE A 239 16.88 -5.77 0.29
C ILE A 239 16.42 -4.92 1.47
N GLY A 240 15.40 -5.38 2.22
CA GLY A 240 14.80 -4.69 3.35
C GLY A 240 13.73 -3.68 2.94
N ALA A 241 12.80 -3.37 3.85
CA ALA A 241 11.65 -2.49 3.61
C ALA A 241 12.08 -1.07 3.20
N SER A 242 13.14 -0.53 3.83
CA SER A 242 13.64 0.82 3.50
C SER A 242 14.13 0.93 2.06
N ARG A 243 14.87 -0.06 1.54
CA ARG A 243 15.35 -0.05 0.15
C ARG A 243 14.25 -0.39 -0.85
N ALA A 244 13.35 -1.29 -0.52
CA ALA A 244 12.20 -1.60 -1.36
C ALA A 244 11.29 -0.37 -1.53
N GLY A 245 11.32 0.57 -0.57
CA GLY A 245 10.61 1.84 -0.63
C GLY A 245 10.91 2.73 -1.85
N TYR A 246 12.01 2.49 -2.61
CA TYR A 246 12.24 3.17 -3.89
C TYR A 246 11.09 3.01 -4.90
N VAL A 247 10.32 1.93 -4.80
CA VAL A 247 9.09 1.75 -5.60
C VAL A 247 8.14 2.93 -5.41
N GLN A 248 8.05 3.46 -4.19
CA GLN A 248 7.17 4.58 -3.84
C GLN A 248 7.59 5.94 -4.43
N LEU A 249 8.75 6.04 -5.09
CA LEU A 249 9.12 7.24 -5.85
C LEU A 249 8.47 7.27 -7.23
N VAL A 250 8.37 6.12 -7.86
CA VAL A 250 7.92 6.01 -9.25
C VAL A 250 6.39 5.93 -9.34
N VAL A 251 5.78 5.22 -8.40
CA VAL A 251 4.31 5.01 -8.36
C VAL A 251 3.52 6.31 -8.44
N PRO A 252 3.72 7.33 -7.57
CA PRO A 252 2.93 8.55 -7.62
C PRO A 252 3.18 9.39 -8.88
N ILE A 253 4.37 9.30 -9.49
CA ILE A 253 4.64 10.01 -10.76
C ILE A 253 3.75 9.44 -11.86
N ILE A 254 3.68 8.11 -11.98
CA ILE A 254 2.82 7.45 -12.97
C ILE A 254 1.35 7.74 -12.68
N ALA A 255 0.93 7.63 -11.41
CA ALA A 255 -0.44 7.89 -10.99
C ALA A 255 -0.88 9.34 -11.30
N LEU A 256 -0.03 10.35 -11.01
CA LEU A 256 -0.32 11.75 -11.33
C LEU A 256 -0.41 12.03 -12.82
N ILE A 257 0.44 11.39 -13.64
CA ILE A 257 0.34 11.49 -15.10
C ILE A 257 -1.01 10.95 -15.57
N ILE A 258 -1.40 9.77 -15.08
CA ILE A 258 -2.68 9.15 -15.42
C ILE A 258 -3.86 10.03 -14.94
N SER A 259 -3.81 10.53 -13.71
CA SER A 259 -4.82 11.42 -13.14
C SER A 259 -4.96 12.73 -13.93
N THR A 260 -3.85 13.27 -14.43
CA THR A 260 -3.86 14.46 -15.30
C THR A 260 -4.57 14.17 -16.64
N LEU A 261 -4.36 12.98 -17.22
CA LEU A 261 -4.92 12.61 -18.51
C LEU A 261 -6.38 12.17 -18.46
N PHE A 262 -6.81 11.53 -17.37
CA PHE A 262 -8.09 10.83 -17.29
C PHE A 262 -9.04 11.32 -16.18
N GLU A 263 -8.54 12.06 -15.18
CA GLU A 263 -9.34 12.53 -14.04
C GLU A 263 -9.45 14.06 -13.95
N ASN A 264 -9.01 14.78 -15.02
CA ASN A 264 -9.01 16.25 -15.06
C ASN A 264 -8.23 16.90 -13.88
N TYR A 265 -7.20 16.24 -13.38
CA TYR A 265 -6.36 16.83 -12.33
C TYR A 265 -5.73 18.13 -12.82
N THR A 266 -5.96 19.23 -12.10
CA THR A 266 -5.47 20.56 -12.46
C THR A 266 -4.24 20.93 -11.66
N TRP A 267 -3.14 21.18 -12.36
CA TRP A 267 -1.90 21.58 -11.73
C TRP A 267 -1.97 23.04 -11.25
N THR A 268 -1.72 23.23 -9.95
CA THR A 268 -1.43 24.56 -9.39
C THR A 268 0.08 24.73 -9.19
N ILE A 269 0.58 25.99 -9.13
CA ILE A 269 2.00 26.24 -8.86
C ILE A 269 2.40 25.61 -7.51
N ALA A 270 1.57 25.79 -6.47
CA ALA A 270 1.80 25.18 -5.15
C ALA A 270 1.81 23.65 -5.24
N GLY A 271 0.91 23.06 -6.04
CA GLY A 271 0.87 21.63 -6.30
C GLY A 271 2.15 21.12 -6.96
N MET A 272 2.62 21.77 -8.01
CA MET A 272 3.88 21.40 -8.68
C MET A 272 5.08 21.44 -7.74
N VAL A 273 5.22 22.51 -6.97
CA VAL A 273 6.30 22.64 -5.98
C VAL A 273 6.16 21.59 -4.89
N GLY A 274 4.94 21.33 -4.41
CA GLY A 274 4.66 20.30 -3.41
C GLY A 274 5.05 18.89 -3.87
N VAL A 275 4.72 18.52 -5.12
CA VAL A 275 5.14 17.25 -5.73
C VAL A 275 6.67 17.14 -5.77
N VAL A 276 7.37 18.18 -6.19
CA VAL A 276 8.84 18.20 -6.20
C VAL A 276 9.40 18.00 -4.78
N PHE A 277 8.79 18.62 -3.77
CA PHE A 277 9.21 18.46 -2.37
C PHE A 277 9.00 17.03 -1.87
N ILE A 278 7.86 16.40 -2.16
CA ILE A 278 7.59 15.01 -1.77
C ILE A 278 8.58 14.05 -2.44
N ILE A 279 8.78 14.18 -3.75
CA ILE A 279 9.72 13.33 -4.49
C ILE A 279 11.15 13.52 -3.99
N SER A 280 11.57 14.77 -3.78
CA SER A 280 12.90 15.09 -3.26
C SER A 280 13.11 14.58 -1.84
N GLY A 281 12.10 14.71 -0.97
CA GLY A 281 12.12 14.16 0.38
C GLY A 281 12.29 12.65 0.39
N ASN A 282 11.51 11.94 -0.40
CA ASN A 282 11.62 10.50 -0.59
C ASN A 282 13.01 10.12 -1.14
N PHE A 283 13.54 10.86 -2.13
CA PHE A 283 14.86 10.61 -2.71
C PHE A 283 16.00 10.76 -1.70
N ILE A 284 16.01 11.84 -0.89
CA ILE A 284 17.01 12.08 0.17
C ILE A 284 17.06 10.91 1.15
N VAL A 285 15.92 10.36 1.51
CA VAL A 285 15.83 9.21 2.44
C VAL A 285 16.46 7.96 1.85
N LEU A 286 16.28 7.76 0.53
CA LEU A 286 16.68 6.54 -0.14
C LEU A 286 18.16 6.51 -0.57
N GLU A 287 18.77 7.66 -0.87
CA GLU A 287 20.11 7.76 -1.45
C GLU A 287 21.23 7.12 -0.62
N ARG A 288 21.06 6.86 0.70
CA ARG A 288 22.07 6.29 1.58
C ARG A 288 21.64 5.16 2.51
N GLY A 289 20.79 4.27 2.06
CA GLY A 289 20.61 2.95 2.70
C GLY A 289 21.83 2.01 2.58
N LYS A 290 23.04 2.55 2.36
CA LYS A 290 24.31 1.80 2.35
C LYS A 290 24.87 1.56 3.75
N THR A 291 24.06 1.58 4.79
CA THR A 291 24.54 1.23 6.12
C THR A 291 24.54 -0.29 6.25
N LYS A 292 25.73 -0.84 6.54
CA LYS A 292 25.99 -2.25 6.81
C LYS A 292 24.91 -2.82 7.73
N GLN A 293 24.19 -3.84 7.29
CA GLN A 293 23.57 -4.78 8.21
C GLN A 293 24.71 -5.36 9.03
N ALA A 294 24.70 -5.17 10.34
CA ALA A 294 25.55 -5.93 11.23
C ALA A 294 25.24 -7.41 10.99
N PRO A 295 26.25 -8.29 10.84
CA PRO A 295 26.00 -9.72 10.79
C PRO A 295 25.28 -10.08 12.10
N LEU A 296 24.21 -10.86 11.98
CA LEU A 296 23.58 -11.50 13.11
C LEU A 296 24.70 -12.27 13.81
N SER A 297 25.06 -11.89 15.02
CA SER A 297 25.97 -12.64 15.86
C SER A 297 25.31 -14.01 16.09
N ASN A 298 25.93 -15.05 15.53
CA ASN A 298 25.73 -16.42 15.96
C ASN A 298 26.37 -16.53 17.36
N ASP A 299 25.64 -16.19 18.38
CA ASP A 299 26.02 -16.50 19.75
C ASP A 299 24.96 -17.45 20.34
N GLY A 300 25.40 -18.74 20.47
CA GLY A 300 24.96 -19.75 21.42
C GLY A 300 23.64 -20.43 21.13
#